data_9285d81edbad7f4f552276cf2a06e253
#
_entry.id   9285d81edbad7f4f552276cf2a06e253
#
_cell.length_a   1.000
_cell.length_b   1.000
_cell.length_c   1.000
_cell.angle_alpha   90.00
_cell.angle_beta   90.00
_cell.angle_gamma   90.00
#
_symmetry.space_group_name_H-M   'P 1'
#
loop_
_entity.id
_entity.type
_entity.pdbx_description
1 polymer ?
#
loop_
_entity_poly.entity_id
_entity_poly.type
_entity_poly.pdbx_seq_one_letter_code
_entity_poly.pdbx_strand_id
1 'polypeptide(L)'
;VCLAAQLAASEGNADTTRFSEPTEYLHKACTKALSVLEKDAPKGFFLMVESAIIDGYGHNNDSEGMIEEMKEFDQTLKALIAYVDKHPNTLLVVTADHETGGTGVAYKSHEVNQPEGLHLNFSTKGHTGTVVPVFAYGAGAEKFRGIFQNRELPGIIEGLMRQ
;
A
#
# COMPACT_ATOMS: atom_id res chain seq x y z
N VAL A 1 13.07 1.57 13.90
CA VAL A 1 11.92 0.74 13.55
C VAL A 1 11.55 1.01 12.11
N CYS A 2 11.51 0.00 11.28
CA CYS A 2 11.03 0.13 9.91
C CYS A 2 9.70 -0.62 9.78
N LEU A 3 8.69 0.06 9.23
CA LEU A 3 7.42 -0.53 8.91
C LEU A 3 7.35 -0.70 7.39
N ALA A 4 7.58 -1.89 6.91
CA ALA A 4 7.14 -2.31 5.60
C ALA A 4 6.16 -3.46 5.81
N ALA A 5 5.03 -3.42 5.16
CA ALA A 5 3.96 -4.30 5.57
C ALA A 5 3.46 -5.16 4.43
N GLN A 6 3.65 -6.45 4.55
CA GLN A 6 2.95 -7.46 3.78
C GLN A 6 2.27 -8.44 4.74
N LEU A 7 0.96 -8.40 4.85
CA LEU A 7 0.16 -9.50 5.35
C LEU A 7 -0.40 -10.23 4.13
N ALA A 8 0.31 -11.26 3.69
CA ALA A 8 -0.21 -12.15 2.68
C ALA A 8 -1.51 -12.76 3.20
N ALA A 9 -2.61 -12.48 2.52
CA ALA A 9 -3.78 -13.32 2.64
C ALA A 9 -3.37 -14.69 2.13
N SER A 10 -3.45 -15.71 2.99
CA SER A 10 -3.08 -17.09 2.68
C SER A 10 -3.70 -17.50 1.34
N GLU A 11 -2.89 -18.12 0.49
CA GLU A 11 -3.33 -18.87 -0.67
C GLU A 11 -4.40 -19.88 -0.25
N GLY A 12 -5.61 -19.63 -0.61
CA GLY A 12 -6.72 -20.53 -0.34
C GLY A 12 -8.02 -19.90 -0.75
N ASN A 13 -8.49 -20.22 -1.96
CA ASN A 13 -9.78 -19.89 -2.53
C ASN A 13 -10.21 -18.45 -2.20
N ALA A 14 -10.02 -17.58 -3.16
CA ALA A 14 -10.63 -16.26 -3.13
C ALA A 14 -12.14 -16.46 -2.99
N ASP A 15 -12.61 -16.54 -1.76
CA ASP A 15 -14.02 -16.41 -1.45
C ASP A 15 -14.38 -14.96 -1.76
N THR A 16 -14.89 -14.76 -2.95
CA THR A 16 -15.33 -13.47 -3.46
C THR A 16 -16.41 -12.82 -2.57
N THR A 17 -16.95 -13.52 -1.60
CA THR A 17 -17.89 -12.98 -0.62
C THR A 17 -17.25 -12.04 0.40
N ARG A 18 -15.91 -12.06 0.55
CA ARG A 18 -15.16 -11.10 1.39
C ARG A 18 -15.09 -9.70 0.79
N PHE A 19 -15.36 -9.53 -0.49
CA PHE A 19 -15.28 -8.25 -1.20
C PHE A 19 -16.54 -7.38 -1.05
N SER A 20 -17.57 -7.86 -0.37
CA SER A 20 -18.86 -7.16 -0.28
C SER A 20 -19.03 -6.26 0.95
N GLU A 21 -18.09 -6.30 1.90
CA GLU A 21 -18.12 -5.46 3.12
C GLU A 21 -16.75 -4.78 3.29
N PRO A 22 -16.69 -3.45 3.50
CA PRO A 22 -15.46 -2.78 3.92
C PRO A 22 -15.05 -3.35 5.28
N THR A 23 -14.14 -4.29 5.25
CA THR A 23 -13.75 -5.01 6.45
C THR A 23 -12.61 -4.25 7.11
N GLU A 24 -12.65 -3.24 7.77
CA GLU A 24 -11.53 -2.65 8.55
C GLU A 24 -10.46 -3.68 9.01
N TYR A 25 -10.35 -4.78 8.24
CA TYR A 25 -9.51 -5.93 8.55
C TYR A 25 -8.03 -5.55 8.53
N LEU A 26 -7.57 -4.91 7.45
CA LEU A 26 -6.18 -4.53 7.30
C LEU A 26 -5.78 -3.54 8.39
N HIS A 27 -6.62 -2.54 8.64
CA HIS A 27 -6.43 -1.57 9.71
C HIS A 27 -6.32 -2.23 11.09
N LYS A 28 -7.26 -3.13 11.42
CA LYS A 28 -7.27 -3.85 12.70
C LYS A 28 -6.05 -4.77 12.85
N ALA A 29 -5.70 -5.50 11.78
CA ALA A 29 -4.55 -6.39 11.77
C ALA A 29 -3.24 -5.61 11.96
N CYS A 30 -3.06 -4.50 11.25
CA CYS A 30 -1.90 -3.62 11.40
C CYS A 30 -1.77 -3.07 12.82
N THR A 31 -2.85 -2.51 13.36
CA THR A 31 -2.86 -1.96 14.72
C THR A 31 -2.52 -3.03 15.74
N LYS A 32 -3.06 -4.24 15.57
CA LYS A 32 -2.74 -5.37 16.44
C LYS A 32 -1.30 -5.81 16.33
N ALA A 33 -0.77 -5.94 15.10
CA ALA A 33 0.62 -6.31 14.86
C ALA A 33 1.58 -5.31 15.51
N LEU A 34 1.35 -4.00 15.33
CA LEU A 34 2.14 -2.95 15.97
C LEU A 34 2.15 -3.11 17.50
N SER A 35 0.98 -3.31 18.12
CA SER A 35 0.87 -3.45 19.57
C SER A 35 1.63 -4.65 20.13
N VAL A 36 1.74 -5.74 19.37
CA VAL A 36 2.50 -6.94 19.75
C VAL A 36 3.99 -6.70 19.56
N LEU A 37 4.40 -6.22 18.38
CA LEU A 37 5.81 -6.02 18.05
C LEU A 37 6.48 -4.96 18.94
N GLU A 38 5.77 -3.88 19.25
CA GLU A 38 6.27 -2.84 20.14
C GLU A 38 6.60 -3.41 21.54
N LYS A 39 5.76 -4.33 22.03
CA LYS A 39 5.95 -4.98 23.32
C LYS A 39 7.09 -6.01 23.31
N ASP A 40 7.16 -6.82 22.22
CA ASP A 40 7.98 -8.04 22.20
C ASP A 40 9.32 -7.86 21.49
N ALA A 41 9.54 -6.71 20.82
CA ALA A 41 10.76 -6.41 20.06
C ALA A 41 11.50 -5.15 20.56
N PRO A 42 12.13 -5.18 21.75
CA PRO A 42 12.74 -3.99 22.36
C PRO A 42 13.90 -3.40 21.56
N LYS A 43 14.47 -4.16 20.62
CA LYS A 43 15.54 -3.68 19.72
C LYS A 43 15.01 -3.08 18.42
N GLY A 44 13.69 -3.05 18.24
CA GLY A 44 13.02 -2.63 17.02
C GLY A 44 12.51 -3.81 16.20
N PHE A 45 11.72 -3.50 15.18
CA PHE A 45 11.10 -4.49 14.32
C PHE A 45 10.97 -3.98 12.89
N PHE A 46 10.77 -4.91 11.98
CA PHE A 46 10.33 -4.67 10.62
C PHE A 46 8.94 -5.31 10.47
N LEU A 47 7.98 -4.52 9.99
CA LEU A 47 6.64 -5.00 9.70
C LEU A 47 6.34 -4.69 8.23
N MET A 48 5.97 -5.71 7.44
CA MET A 48 5.48 -5.56 6.08
C MET A 48 3.98 -5.86 6.05
N VAL A 49 3.18 -4.97 5.43
CA VAL A 49 1.71 -5.07 5.29
C VAL A 49 1.35 -4.95 3.82
N GLU A 50 0.50 -5.79 3.29
CA GLU A 50 0.06 -5.73 1.90
C GLU A 50 -1.46 -5.56 1.81
N SER A 51 -1.90 -4.58 1.03
CA SER A 51 -3.28 -4.49 0.56
C SER A 51 -3.41 -5.26 -0.76
N ALA A 52 -3.31 -6.59 -0.67
CA ALA A 52 -3.17 -7.50 -1.81
C ALA A 52 -4.36 -7.48 -2.77
N ILE A 53 -5.54 -7.08 -2.30
CA ILE A 53 -6.78 -7.17 -3.09
C ILE A 53 -6.87 -6.04 -4.12
N ILE A 54 -6.13 -4.96 -3.96
CA ILE A 54 -6.00 -3.90 -4.98
C ILE A 54 -5.51 -4.52 -6.31
N ASP A 55 -4.48 -5.37 -6.25
CA ASP A 55 -3.97 -6.12 -7.40
C ASP A 55 -5.03 -7.05 -7.99
N GLY A 56 -5.76 -7.80 -7.17
CA GLY A 56 -6.84 -8.68 -7.60
C GLY A 56 -7.95 -7.96 -8.39
N TYR A 57 -8.34 -6.77 -7.95
CA TYR A 57 -9.28 -5.92 -8.71
C TYR A 57 -8.66 -5.39 -10.00
N GLY A 58 -7.37 -5.07 -10.01
CA GLY A 58 -6.62 -4.71 -11.21
C GLY A 58 -6.66 -5.82 -12.26
N HIS A 59 -6.41 -7.06 -11.88
CA HIS A 59 -6.51 -8.23 -12.74
C HIS A 59 -7.92 -8.47 -13.30
N ASN A 60 -8.95 -8.09 -12.57
CA ASN A 60 -10.34 -8.20 -12.99
C ASN A 60 -10.84 -6.99 -13.77
N ASN A 61 -10.05 -5.90 -13.86
CA ASN A 61 -10.45 -4.62 -14.43
C ASN A 61 -11.70 -4.05 -13.70
N ASP A 62 -11.77 -4.26 -12.39
CA ASP A 62 -12.85 -3.81 -11.53
C ASP A 62 -12.47 -2.49 -10.85
N SER A 63 -12.95 -1.39 -11.41
CA SER A 63 -12.66 -0.04 -10.91
C SER A 63 -13.32 0.26 -9.57
N GLU A 64 -14.53 -0.26 -9.32
CA GLU A 64 -15.27 0.00 -8.08
C GLU A 64 -14.60 -0.70 -6.90
N GLY A 65 -14.31 -1.98 -7.06
CA GLY A 65 -13.60 -2.76 -6.05
C GLY A 65 -12.22 -2.19 -5.74
N MET A 66 -11.45 -1.81 -6.77
CA MET A 66 -10.14 -1.19 -6.58
C MET A 66 -10.23 0.12 -5.78
N ILE A 67 -11.22 0.98 -6.08
CA ILE A 67 -11.41 2.25 -5.36
C ILE A 67 -11.78 1.99 -3.89
N GLU A 68 -12.63 1.03 -3.59
CA GLU A 68 -13.01 0.72 -2.20
C GLU A 68 -11.81 0.16 -1.41
N GLU A 69 -11.01 -0.73 -1.99
CA GLU A 69 -9.77 -1.22 -1.36
C GLU A 69 -8.74 -0.10 -1.13
N MET A 70 -8.60 0.82 -2.07
CA MET A 70 -7.74 2.00 -1.89
C MET A 70 -8.23 2.89 -0.75
N LYS A 71 -9.54 3.02 -0.53
CA LYS A 71 -10.10 3.76 0.61
C LYS A 71 -9.81 3.06 1.95
N GLU A 72 -9.92 1.73 1.99
CA GLU A 72 -9.56 0.96 3.20
C GLU A 72 -8.07 1.07 3.48
N PHE A 73 -7.23 0.99 2.46
CA PHE A 73 -5.79 1.21 2.59
C PHE A 73 -5.47 2.62 3.11
N ASP A 74 -6.14 3.66 2.61
CA ASP A 74 -6.00 5.04 3.12
C ASP A 74 -6.34 5.15 4.62
N GLN A 75 -7.38 4.46 5.10
CA GLN A 75 -7.68 4.41 6.54
C GLN A 75 -6.57 3.72 7.35
N THR A 76 -5.99 2.65 6.79
CA THR A 76 -4.85 1.97 7.40
C THR A 76 -3.64 2.91 7.47
N LEU A 77 -3.34 3.63 6.39
CA LEU A 77 -2.25 4.60 6.35
C LEU A 77 -2.42 5.73 7.37
N LYS A 78 -3.63 6.24 7.59
CA LYS A 78 -3.91 7.23 8.64
C LYS A 78 -3.48 6.75 10.03
N ALA A 79 -3.77 5.48 10.36
CA ALA A 79 -3.36 4.91 11.63
C ALA A 79 -1.85 4.71 11.72
N LEU A 80 -1.20 4.30 10.62
CA LEU A 80 0.25 4.13 10.55
C LEU A 80 0.98 5.48 10.68
N ILE A 81 0.52 6.52 10.02
CA ILE A 81 1.05 7.88 10.17
C ILE A 81 0.92 8.36 11.62
N ALA A 82 -0.26 8.19 12.23
CA ALA A 82 -0.47 8.54 13.63
C ALA A 82 0.41 7.75 14.61
N TYR A 83 0.79 6.53 14.23
CA TYR A 83 1.78 5.75 14.98
C TYR A 83 3.18 6.35 14.84
N VAL A 84 3.61 6.68 13.63
CA VAL A 84 4.91 7.32 13.36
C VAL A 84 5.05 8.63 14.11
N ASP A 85 4.01 9.46 14.14
CA ASP A 85 4.00 10.73 14.87
C ASP A 85 4.29 10.59 16.37
N LYS A 86 3.90 9.45 16.95
CA LYS A 86 4.14 9.13 18.36
C LYS A 86 5.48 8.43 18.61
N HIS A 87 6.12 7.93 17.55
CA HIS A 87 7.35 7.13 17.64
C HIS A 87 8.41 7.68 16.69
N PRO A 88 9.16 8.72 17.11
CA PRO A 88 10.07 9.48 16.21
C PRO A 88 11.17 8.66 15.54
N ASN A 89 11.48 7.47 16.07
CA ASN A 89 12.45 6.54 15.47
C ASN A 89 11.80 5.52 14.52
N THR A 90 10.62 5.84 13.98
CA THR A 90 9.89 4.99 13.05
C THR A 90 9.94 5.56 11.64
N LEU A 91 10.13 4.68 10.66
CA LEU A 91 10.02 4.97 9.24
C LEU A 91 8.82 4.20 8.68
N LEU A 92 7.93 4.89 8.00
CA LEU A 92 6.88 4.32 7.16
C LEU A 92 7.29 4.47 5.69
N VAL A 93 7.29 3.36 4.96
CA VAL A 93 7.48 3.35 3.49
C VAL A 93 6.23 2.76 2.86
N VAL A 94 5.69 3.42 1.86
CA VAL A 94 4.51 2.98 1.11
C VAL A 94 4.88 2.92 -0.37
N THR A 95 4.72 1.75 -0.97
CA THR A 95 5.02 1.53 -2.39
C THR A 95 4.19 0.38 -2.93
N ALA A 96 4.29 0.11 -4.21
CA ALA A 96 3.82 -1.13 -4.83
C ALA A 96 5.03 -1.90 -5.38
N ASP A 97 4.88 -3.19 -5.58
CA ASP A 97 5.87 -4.04 -6.26
C ASP A 97 5.76 -3.90 -7.79
N HIS A 98 4.57 -3.66 -8.30
CA HIS A 98 4.27 -3.39 -9.72
C HIS A 98 2.94 -2.64 -9.90
N GLU A 99 2.65 -2.28 -11.12
CA GLU A 99 1.35 -1.82 -11.57
C GLU A 99 0.56 -3.01 -12.15
N THR A 100 -0.77 -3.01 -11.98
CA THR A 100 -1.68 -4.05 -12.47
C THR A 100 -2.86 -3.45 -13.22
N GLY A 101 -3.22 -4.08 -14.34
CA GLY A 101 -4.35 -3.70 -15.17
C GLY A 101 -4.03 -2.71 -16.26
N GLY A 102 -2.83 -2.13 -16.29
CA GLY A 102 -2.51 -1.01 -17.15
C GLY A 102 -3.45 0.16 -16.88
N THR A 103 -3.63 0.47 -15.58
CA THR A 103 -4.65 1.36 -15.06
C THR A 103 -4.34 2.81 -15.37
N GLY A 104 -5.29 3.48 -15.98
CA GLY A 104 -5.24 4.92 -16.26
C GLY A 104 -6.46 5.64 -15.67
N VAL A 105 -6.24 6.83 -15.12
CA VAL A 105 -7.33 7.69 -14.65
C VAL A 105 -7.80 8.55 -15.82
N ALA A 106 -9.09 8.51 -16.13
CA ALA A 106 -9.69 9.25 -17.22
C ALA A 106 -10.94 10.00 -16.76
N TYR A 107 -11.34 11.00 -17.55
CA TYR A 107 -12.63 11.66 -17.40
C TYR A 107 -13.75 10.80 -17.97
N LYS A 108 -14.93 10.81 -17.35
CA LYS A 108 -16.11 10.10 -17.85
C LYS A 108 -16.67 10.67 -19.15
N SER A 109 -16.39 11.94 -19.45
CA SER A 109 -16.81 12.58 -20.71
C SER A 109 -15.60 13.14 -21.45
N HIS A 110 -15.70 13.26 -22.78
CA HIS A 110 -14.70 13.91 -23.62
C HIS A 110 -14.67 15.44 -23.48
N GLU A 111 -15.60 16.03 -22.76
CA GLU A 111 -15.66 17.46 -22.53
C GLU A 111 -14.83 17.86 -21.32
N VAL A 112 -13.70 18.48 -21.57
CA VAL A 112 -12.66 18.89 -20.60
C VAL A 112 -13.19 19.76 -19.44
N ASN A 113 -14.39 20.33 -19.56
CA ASN A 113 -14.97 21.26 -18.58
C ASN A 113 -16.20 20.72 -17.84
N GLN A 114 -16.49 19.43 -17.97
CA GLN A 114 -17.62 18.81 -17.29
C GLN A 114 -17.13 17.75 -16.31
N PRO A 115 -17.11 18.03 -15.00
CA PRO A 115 -16.68 17.06 -13.99
C PRO A 115 -17.80 16.04 -13.72
N GLU A 116 -18.10 15.17 -14.67
CA GLU A 116 -18.95 14.00 -14.41
C GLU A 116 -18.19 12.92 -13.58
N GLY A 117 -17.05 13.30 -13.03
CA GLY A 117 -16.18 12.45 -12.24
C GLY A 117 -15.09 11.77 -13.06
N LEU A 118 -14.29 11.02 -12.36
CA LEU A 118 -13.20 10.21 -12.90
C LEU A 118 -13.63 8.75 -12.99
N HIS A 119 -13.02 8.01 -13.88
CA HIS A 119 -13.10 6.55 -13.92
C HIS A 119 -11.74 5.95 -14.24
N LEU A 120 -11.59 4.67 -13.92
CA LEU A 120 -10.40 3.92 -14.26
C LEU A 120 -10.59 3.21 -15.58
N ASN A 121 -9.63 3.38 -16.49
CA ASN A 121 -9.50 2.60 -17.70
C ASN A 121 -8.41 1.55 -17.51
N PHE A 122 -8.62 0.38 -18.08
CA PHE A 122 -7.68 -0.72 -18.03
C PHE A 122 -7.26 -1.11 -19.45
N SER A 123 -5.99 -1.41 -19.65
CA SER A 123 -5.45 -1.83 -20.93
C SER A 123 -5.07 -3.31 -20.98
N THR A 124 -4.99 -3.97 -19.84
CA THR A 124 -4.63 -5.38 -19.71
C THR A 124 -5.30 -5.97 -18.47
N LYS A 125 -5.16 -7.29 -18.30
CA LYS A 125 -5.44 -8.01 -17.05
C LYS A 125 -4.16 -8.50 -16.37
N GLY A 126 -3.00 -8.12 -16.86
CA GLY A 126 -1.70 -8.47 -16.31
C GLY A 126 -1.01 -7.28 -15.67
N HIS A 127 0.21 -7.50 -15.23
CA HIS A 127 1.08 -6.45 -14.73
C HIS A 127 1.68 -5.64 -15.88
N THR A 128 2.08 -4.42 -15.62
CA THR A 128 2.82 -3.59 -16.57
C THR A 128 4.17 -3.13 -15.99
N GLY A 129 5.04 -2.66 -16.87
CA GLY A 129 6.32 -2.05 -16.50
C GLY A 129 6.22 -0.56 -16.13
N THR A 130 5.03 -0.05 -15.87
CA THR A 130 4.84 1.34 -15.45
C THR A 130 5.50 1.57 -14.09
N VAL A 131 6.16 2.71 -13.93
CA VAL A 131 6.77 3.09 -12.66
C VAL A 131 5.70 3.27 -11.59
N VAL A 132 6.00 2.76 -10.39
CA VAL A 132 5.13 2.93 -9.22
C VAL A 132 5.74 3.94 -8.25
N PRO A 133 4.91 4.70 -7.52
CA PRO A 133 5.42 5.68 -6.57
C PRO A 133 5.97 5.01 -5.32
N VAL A 134 6.94 5.69 -4.68
CA VAL A 134 7.35 5.40 -3.31
C VAL A 134 7.13 6.64 -2.46
N PHE A 135 6.47 6.46 -1.33
CA PHE A 135 6.29 7.48 -0.31
C PHE A 135 7.01 7.04 0.96
N ALA A 136 7.62 7.98 1.64
CA ALA A 136 8.28 7.70 2.92
C ALA A 136 7.95 8.81 3.92
N TYR A 137 7.75 8.41 5.18
CA TYR A 137 7.43 9.33 6.27
C TYR A 137 8.11 8.91 7.56
N GLY A 138 8.64 9.87 8.32
CA GLY A 138 9.34 9.63 9.58
C GLY A 138 10.86 9.56 9.44
N ALA A 139 11.50 8.77 10.29
CA ALA A 139 12.97 8.71 10.39
C ALA A 139 13.62 8.18 9.10
N GLY A 140 14.51 8.95 8.49
CA GLY A 140 15.25 8.55 7.28
C GLY A 140 14.44 8.63 5.99
N ALA A 141 13.25 9.24 6.01
CA ALA A 141 12.38 9.36 4.83
C ALA A 141 13.05 10.07 3.64
N GLU A 142 14.01 10.97 3.90
CA GLU A 142 14.77 11.69 2.88
C GLU A 142 15.62 10.76 1.98
N LYS A 143 15.88 9.52 2.40
CA LYS A 143 16.63 8.52 1.62
C LYS A 143 15.84 7.94 0.45
N PHE A 144 14.51 8.14 0.43
CA PHE A 144 13.59 7.60 -0.58
C PHE A 144 13.25 8.63 -1.68
N ARG A 145 14.10 9.62 -1.90
CA ARG A 145 13.91 10.62 -2.95
C ARG A 145 14.53 10.18 -4.26
N GLY A 146 13.85 10.49 -5.37
CA GLY A 146 14.37 10.24 -6.72
C GLY A 146 13.74 9.02 -7.38
N ILE A 147 14.47 8.46 -8.34
CA ILE A 147 14.06 7.26 -9.09
C ILE A 147 15.14 6.21 -8.83
N PHE A 148 14.73 5.04 -8.43
CA PHE A 148 15.62 3.91 -8.17
C PHE A 148 14.93 2.60 -8.56
N GLN A 149 15.71 1.55 -8.65
CA GLN A 149 15.15 0.25 -8.99
C GLN A 149 14.55 -0.42 -7.76
N ASN A 150 13.50 -1.20 -7.94
CA ASN A 150 12.78 -1.89 -6.87
C ASN A 150 13.73 -2.70 -5.97
N ARG A 151 14.74 -3.35 -6.56
CA ARG A 151 15.78 -4.12 -5.86
C ARG A 151 16.69 -3.30 -4.94
N GLU A 152 16.70 -1.97 -5.06
CA GLU A 152 17.53 -1.09 -4.21
C GLU A 152 16.82 -0.74 -2.90
N LEU A 153 15.50 -0.85 -2.87
CA LEU A 153 14.67 -0.52 -1.71
C LEU A 153 15.08 -1.29 -0.43
N PRO A 154 15.27 -2.62 -0.48
CA PRO A 154 15.68 -3.38 0.71
C PRO A 154 17.00 -2.90 1.28
N GLY A 155 17.97 -2.54 0.43
CA GLY A 155 19.29 -2.05 0.88
C GLY A 155 19.19 -0.69 1.59
N ILE A 156 18.31 0.20 1.14
CA ILE A 156 18.06 1.49 1.79
C ILE A 156 17.45 1.25 3.18
N ILE A 157 16.45 0.39 3.27
CA ILE A 157 15.77 0.03 4.51
C ILE A 157 16.73 -0.61 5.51
N GLU A 158 17.49 -1.61 5.06
CA GLU A 158 18.49 -2.30 5.90
C GLU A 158 19.54 -1.34 6.44
N GLY A 159 20.02 -0.42 5.59
CA GLY A 159 20.99 0.60 6.00
C GLY A 159 20.49 1.51 7.11
N LEU A 160 19.19 1.82 7.12
CA LEU A 160 18.55 2.60 8.18
C LEU A 160 18.29 1.79 9.46
N MET A 161 17.97 0.51 9.33
CA MET A 161 17.73 -0.37 10.49
C MET A 161 19.00 -0.69 11.30
N ARG A 162 20.17 -0.54 10.70
CA ARG A 162 21.48 -0.81 11.33
C ARG A 162 22.07 0.39 12.11
N GLN A 163 21.41 1.57 12.03
CA GLN A 163 21.80 2.78 12.74
C GLN A 163 21.20 2.82 14.16
#